data_2d2273088968e4d182f564331a9161c3
#
_entry.id   2d2273088968e4d182f564331a9161c3
#
_cell.length_a   1.000
_cell.length_b   1.000
_cell.length_c   1.000
_cell.angle_alpha   90.00
_cell.angle_beta   90.00
_cell.angle_gamma   90.00
#
_symmetry.space_group_name_H-M   'P 1'
#
loop_
_entity.id
_entity.type
_entity.pdbx_description
1 polymer ?
#
loop_
_entity_poly.entity_id
_entity_poly.type
_entity_poly.pdbx_seq_one_letter_code
_entity_poly.pdbx_strand_id
1 'polypeptide(L)'
;MGAAYQEQAKVFKALCDPKRLAILEQLRSGEKCACVLQEPLDLTQSGLSYHMKILCDSGIVVSRQEGKWTHYRLSPAGRDYAVELLKKLTTPDVEQESTCPRCG
;
A
#
# COMPACT_ATOMS: atom_id res chain seq x y z
N MET A 1 -4.99 21.32 4.34
CA MET A 1 -5.14 20.24 5.33
C MET A 1 -5.66 18.96 4.69
N GLY A 2 -6.82 19.00 4.04
CA GLY A 2 -7.43 17.81 3.46
C GLY A 2 -6.56 17.11 2.43
N ALA A 3 -5.87 17.88 1.57
CA ALA A 3 -5.06 17.27 0.50
C ALA A 3 -3.90 16.44 1.04
N ALA A 4 -3.24 16.93 2.10
CA ALA A 4 -2.12 16.20 2.70
C ALA A 4 -2.59 14.88 3.32
N TYR A 5 -3.69 14.91 4.04
CA TYR A 5 -4.24 13.70 4.65
C TYR A 5 -4.80 12.74 3.60
N GLN A 6 -5.37 13.26 2.53
CA GLN A 6 -5.85 12.42 1.43
C GLN A 6 -4.71 11.65 0.77
N GLU A 7 -3.57 12.31 0.54
CA GLU A 7 -2.41 11.65 -0.02
C GLU A 7 -1.87 10.57 0.93
N GLN A 8 -1.77 10.90 2.21
CA GLN A 8 -1.31 9.95 3.23
C GLN A 8 -2.25 8.75 3.35
N ALA A 9 -3.56 9.00 3.26
CA ALA A 9 -4.54 7.93 3.36
C ALA A 9 -4.41 6.89 2.26
N LYS A 10 -3.86 7.25 1.11
CA LYS A 10 -3.64 6.30 0.00
C LYS A 10 -2.76 5.13 0.42
N VAL A 11 -1.78 5.37 1.31
CA VAL A 11 -0.90 4.33 1.82
C VAL A 11 -1.71 3.29 2.59
N PHE A 12 -2.57 3.75 3.49
CA PHE A 12 -3.33 2.83 4.33
C PHE A 12 -4.46 2.16 3.55
N LYS A 13 -5.03 2.86 2.58
CA LYS A 13 -6.02 2.25 1.69
C LYS A 13 -5.42 1.06 0.94
N ALA A 14 -4.19 1.20 0.49
CA ALA A 14 -3.51 0.13 -0.23
C ALA A 14 -3.37 -1.13 0.63
N LEU A 15 -3.23 -0.97 1.94
CA LEU A 15 -3.04 -2.07 2.86
C LEU A 15 -4.34 -2.57 3.48
N CYS A 16 -5.48 -2.03 3.09
CA CYS A 16 -6.76 -2.27 3.75
C CYS A 16 -7.65 -3.24 2.96
N ASP A 17 -7.07 -4.31 2.42
CA ASP A 17 -7.83 -5.28 1.64
C ASP A 17 -7.05 -6.60 1.56
N PRO A 18 -7.71 -7.75 1.85
CA PRO A 18 -7.02 -9.04 1.83
C PRO A 18 -6.37 -9.37 0.49
N LYS A 19 -7.02 -9.05 -0.62
CA LYS A 19 -6.45 -9.34 -1.94
C LYS A 19 -5.19 -8.52 -2.18
N ARG A 20 -5.18 -7.26 -1.74
CA ARG A 20 -3.98 -6.43 -1.90
C ARG A 20 -2.84 -6.92 -1.03
N LEU A 21 -3.12 -7.38 0.19
CA LEU A 21 -2.07 -7.98 1.02
C LEU A 21 -1.51 -9.23 0.36
N ALA A 22 -2.37 -10.03 -0.26
CA ALA A 22 -1.92 -11.24 -0.97
C ALA A 22 -1.05 -10.89 -2.18
N ILE A 23 -1.38 -9.81 -2.89
CA ILE A 23 -0.56 -9.33 -4.01
C ILE A 23 0.83 -8.96 -3.51
N LEU A 24 0.91 -8.21 -2.41
CA LEU A 24 2.20 -7.82 -1.84
C LEU A 24 3.04 -9.05 -1.49
N GLU A 25 2.41 -10.07 -0.92
CA GLU A 25 3.10 -11.30 -0.58
C GLU A 25 3.69 -11.96 -1.82
N GLN A 26 2.95 -11.99 -2.93
CA GLN A 26 3.45 -12.55 -4.19
C GLN A 26 4.65 -11.75 -4.72
N LEU A 27 4.66 -10.45 -4.53
CA LEU A 27 5.73 -9.59 -5.05
C LEU A 27 7.00 -9.64 -4.20
N ARG A 28 6.95 -10.27 -3.02
CA ARG A 28 8.15 -10.36 -2.17
C ARG A 28 9.26 -11.20 -2.82
N SER A 29 8.91 -12.10 -3.70
CA SER A 29 9.91 -12.92 -4.39
C SER A 29 10.47 -12.25 -5.64
N GLY A 30 10.06 -11.03 -5.95
CA GLY A 30 10.58 -10.28 -7.07
C GLY A 30 9.50 -9.78 -8.00
N GLU A 31 9.91 -9.09 -9.05
CA GLU A 31 9.00 -8.55 -10.05
C GLU A 31 8.16 -9.64 -10.69
N LYS A 32 6.88 -9.33 -10.91
CA LYS A 32 5.94 -10.26 -11.52
C LYS A 32 5.16 -9.57 -12.63
N CYS A 33 4.95 -10.29 -13.72
CA CYS A 33 4.02 -9.86 -14.76
C CYS A 33 2.59 -9.96 -14.22
N ALA A 34 1.74 -9.02 -14.63
CA ALA A 34 0.32 -9.06 -14.26
C ALA A 34 -0.29 -10.43 -14.58
N CYS A 35 0.12 -11.03 -15.68
CA CYS A 35 -0.45 -12.30 -16.12
C CYS A 35 -0.23 -13.45 -15.14
N VAL A 36 0.86 -13.42 -14.36
CA VAL A 36 1.13 -14.50 -13.39
C VAL A 36 0.48 -14.24 -12.03
N LEU A 37 -0.06 -13.06 -11.81
CA LEU A 37 -0.68 -12.73 -10.52
C LEU A 37 -2.15 -13.13 -10.44
N GLN A 38 -2.83 -13.26 -11.58
CA GLN A 38 -4.28 -13.48 -11.60
C GLN A 38 -4.70 -14.82 -11.03
N GLU A 39 -4.09 -15.89 -11.50
CA GLU A 39 -4.53 -17.25 -11.15
C GLU A 39 -4.35 -17.57 -9.68
N PRO A 40 -3.16 -17.38 -9.07
CA PRO A 40 -2.97 -17.73 -7.67
C PRO A 40 -3.88 -16.93 -6.73
N LEU A 41 -4.28 -15.74 -7.15
CA LEU A 41 -5.08 -14.83 -6.32
C LEU A 41 -6.57 -14.88 -6.66
N ASP A 42 -6.93 -15.72 -7.62
CA ASP A 42 -8.32 -15.84 -8.08
C ASP A 42 -8.91 -14.47 -8.45
N LEU A 43 -8.17 -13.73 -9.28
CA LEU A 43 -8.58 -12.41 -9.72
C LEU A 43 -8.79 -12.39 -11.23
N THR A 44 -9.81 -11.66 -11.65
CA THR A 44 -9.98 -11.33 -13.05
C THR A 44 -8.97 -10.27 -13.45
N GLN A 45 -8.79 -10.04 -14.74
CA GLN A 45 -7.90 -8.99 -15.23
C GLN A 45 -8.32 -7.63 -14.70
N SER A 46 -9.63 -7.33 -14.75
CA SER A 46 -10.12 -6.04 -14.26
C SER A 46 -10.00 -5.91 -12.74
N GLY A 47 -10.21 -7.01 -12.02
CA GLY A 47 -10.03 -7.02 -10.56
C GLY A 47 -8.58 -6.76 -10.17
N LEU A 48 -7.65 -7.41 -10.88
CA LEU A 48 -6.24 -7.17 -10.65
C LEU A 48 -5.86 -5.73 -10.95
N SER A 49 -6.31 -5.20 -12.09
CA SER A 49 -6.02 -3.82 -12.47
C SER A 49 -6.53 -2.83 -11.44
N TYR A 50 -7.72 -3.08 -10.90
CA TYR A 50 -8.30 -2.25 -9.84
C TYR A 50 -7.39 -2.20 -8.62
N HIS A 51 -6.97 -3.37 -8.14
CA HIS A 51 -6.10 -3.44 -6.95
C HIS A 51 -4.71 -2.87 -7.22
N MET A 52 -4.16 -3.13 -8.40
CA MET A 52 -2.82 -2.64 -8.72
C MET A 52 -2.79 -1.12 -8.84
N LYS A 53 -3.87 -0.50 -9.34
CA LYS A 53 -3.93 0.95 -9.38
C LYS A 53 -3.85 1.55 -7.99
N ILE A 54 -4.57 0.97 -7.03
CA ILE A 54 -4.55 1.44 -5.65
C ILE A 54 -3.16 1.26 -5.03
N LEU A 55 -2.52 0.11 -5.27
CA LEU A 55 -1.18 -0.16 -4.77
C LEU A 55 -0.14 0.77 -5.39
N CYS A 56 -0.23 1.04 -6.68
CA CYS A 56 0.69 1.94 -7.36
C CYS A 56 0.49 3.38 -6.92
N ASP A 57 -0.76 3.80 -6.72
CA ASP A 57 -1.06 5.16 -6.25
C ASP A 57 -0.46 5.41 -4.86
N SER A 58 -0.33 4.37 -4.05
CA SER A 58 0.28 4.50 -2.71
C SER A 58 1.80 4.63 -2.76
N GLY A 59 2.43 4.26 -3.86
CA GLY A 59 3.88 4.22 -3.98
C GLY A 59 4.53 2.95 -3.47
N ILE A 60 3.78 2.06 -2.83
CA ILE A 60 4.34 0.80 -2.30
C ILE A 60 4.74 -0.14 -3.41
N VAL A 61 4.00 -0.10 -4.52
CA VAL A 61 4.28 -0.90 -5.71
C VAL A 61 4.57 0.04 -6.86
N VAL A 62 5.49 -0.33 -7.73
CA VAL A 62 5.76 0.39 -8.97
C VAL A 62 5.56 -0.57 -10.14
N SER A 63 5.19 0.00 -11.28
CA SER A 63 4.97 -0.78 -12.48
C SER A 63 5.93 -0.36 -13.57
N ARG A 64 6.20 -1.27 -14.50
CA ARG A 64 6.88 -0.92 -15.74
C ARG A 64 6.19 -1.64 -16.88
N GLN A 65 6.17 -0.98 -18.01
CA GLN A 65 5.56 -1.50 -19.22
C GLN A 65 6.64 -2.06 -20.13
N GLU A 66 6.43 -3.27 -20.61
CA GLU A 66 7.32 -3.91 -21.56
C GLU A 66 6.46 -4.47 -22.69
N GLY A 67 6.40 -3.77 -23.81
CA GLY A 67 5.47 -4.10 -24.87
C GLY A 67 4.04 -4.01 -24.38
N LYS A 68 3.29 -5.09 -24.53
CA LYS A 68 1.91 -5.14 -24.04
C LYS A 68 1.80 -5.70 -22.64
N TRP A 69 2.91 -6.01 -21.98
CA TRP A 69 2.92 -6.62 -20.66
C TRP A 69 3.26 -5.59 -19.59
N THR A 70 2.51 -5.61 -18.49
CA THR A 70 2.80 -4.78 -17.33
C THR A 70 3.44 -5.65 -16.25
N HIS A 71 4.53 -5.16 -15.69
CA HIS A 71 5.25 -5.84 -14.62
C HIS A 71 5.19 -4.98 -13.37
N TYR A 72 5.07 -5.62 -12.22
CA TYR A 72 4.95 -4.95 -10.93
C TYR A 72 6.04 -5.41 -9.99
N ARG A 73 6.54 -4.51 -9.17
CA ARG A 73 7.51 -4.84 -8.13
C ARG A 73 7.30 -3.96 -6.91
N LEU A 74 7.76 -4.45 -5.78
CA LEU A 74 7.73 -3.65 -4.55
C LEU A 74 8.73 -2.52 -4.66
N SER A 75 8.39 -1.37 -4.08
CA SER A 75 9.25 -0.21 -4.05
C SER A 75 9.82 -0.04 -2.63
N PRO A 76 11.15 -0.20 -2.45
CA PRO A 76 11.74 0.05 -1.13
C PRO A 76 11.50 1.48 -0.65
N ALA A 77 11.56 2.46 -1.56
CA ALA A 77 11.29 3.85 -1.20
C ALA A 77 9.85 4.04 -0.75
N GLY A 78 8.90 3.38 -1.43
CA GLY A 78 7.49 3.46 -1.03
C GLY A 78 7.23 2.81 0.30
N ARG A 79 7.89 1.67 0.57
CA ARG A 79 7.82 1.03 1.88
C ARG A 79 8.35 1.94 2.97
N ASP A 80 9.52 2.54 2.74
CA ASP A 80 10.15 3.40 3.74
C ASP A 80 9.29 4.61 4.05
N TYR A 81 8.68 5.19 3.01
CA TYR A 81 7.74 6.29 3.20
C TYR A 81 6.55 5.85 4.08
N ALA A 82 5.99 4.68 3.80
CA ALA A 82 4.85 4.17 4.57
C ALA A 82 5.20 3.94 6.03
N VAL A 83 6.38 3.38 6.29
CA VAL A 83 6.85 3.13 7.66
C VAL A 83 7.03 4.44 8.41
N GLU A 84 7.69 5.42 7.78
CA GLU A 84 7.91 6.72 8.41
C GLU A 84 6.62 7.48 8.62
N LEU A 85 5.68 7.34 7.69
CA LEU A 85 4.37 7.95 7.83
C LEU A 85 3.62 7.40 9.04
N LEU A 86 3.64 6.08 9.21
CA LEU A 86 2.99 5.46 10.35
C LEU A 86 3.60 5.93 11.66
N LYS A 87 4.92 5.99 11.72
CA LYS A 87 5.62 6.50 12.90
C LYS A 87 5.22 7.94 13.19
N LYS A 88 5.23 8.78 12.17
CA LYS A 88 4.90 10.19 12.32
C LYS A 88 3.49 10.40 12.86
N LEU A 89 2.55 9.64 12.33
CA LEU A 89 1.14 9.80 12.71
C LEU A 89 0.84 9.26 14.10
N THR A 90 1.65 8.37 14.62
CA THR A 90 1.34 7.66 15.86
C THR A 90 2.34 7.92 16.98
N THR A 91 3.34 8.77 16.75
CA THR A 91 4.31 9.10 17.78
C THR A 91 3.81 10.29 18.58
N PRO A 92 3.64 10.17 19.91
CA PRO A 92 3.20 11.31 20.72
C PRO A 92 4.26 12.40 20.72
N ASP A 93 3.80 13.65 20.72
CA ASP A 93 4.71 14.80 20.79
C ASP A 93 5.35 14.93 22.17
N VAL A 94 4.59 14.50 23.17
CA VAL A 94 5.05 14.55 24.57
C VAL A 94 4.61 13.28 25.26
N GLU A 95 5.24 12.98 26.40
CA GLU A 95 4.82 11.88 27.24
C GLU A 95 3.39 12.12 27.69
N GLN A 96 2.53 11.12 27.48
CA GLN A 96 1.11 11.27 27.69
C GLN A 96 0.69 10.82 29.08
N GLU A 97 0.04 11.73 29.80
CA GLU A 97 -0.74 11.37 30.96
C GLU A 97 -2.20 11.68 30.63
N SER A 98 -3.11 10.88 31.11
CA SER A 98 -4.51 11.14 30.88
C SER A 98 -4.89 12.44 31.61
N THR A 99 -5.36 13.42 30.85
CA THR A 99 -5.81 14.69 31.41
C THR A 99 -7.32 14.78 31.44
N CYS A 100 -8.00 13.81 30.89
CA CYS A 100 -9.45 13.82 30.84
C CYS A 100 -10.02 13.20 32.12
N PRO A 101 -10.76 13.98 32.93
CA PRO A 101 -11.32 13.45 34.17
C PRO A 101 -12.27 12.27 33.97
N ARG A 102 -12.85 12.18 32.77
CA ARG A 102 -13.78 11.10 32.44
C ARG A 102 -13.10 9.84 32.00
N CYS A 103 -11.88 9.97 31.51
CA CYS A 103 -11.13 8.83 30.98
C CYS A 103 -10.34 8.14 32.05
N GLY A 104 -10.25 8.74 33.22
CA GLY A 104 -9.68 8.22 34.45
C GLY A 104 -8.47 7.37 34.36
#